data_be618955992f20a7a9c4139bc8ad101f
#
_entry.id   be618955992f20a7a9c4139bc8ad101f
#
_cell.length_a   1.000
_cell.length_b   1.000
_cell.length_c   1.000
_cell.angle_alpha   90.00
_cell.angle_beta   90.00
_cell.angle_gamma   90.00
#
_symmetry.space_group_name_H-M   'P 1'
#
loop_
_entity.id
_entity.type
_entity.pdbx_description
1 polymer ?
#
loop_
_entity_poly.entity_id
_entity_poly.type
_entity_poly.pdbx_seq_one_letter_code
_entity_poly.pdbx_strand_id
1 'polypeptide(L)'
;MSIEDTGRMPDQRVPCVGAIITDSAGRLLLIRRGHEPEAGRWSLPGGRIEPGESDEQALVREVREETGLRVTPGRLVGAVERPWPGGVLVIRDYAAQVIGGELAAGDDAADARWVSLPGFGGLALTTGLKEVLYAWGVAGRSPAPALVAEATKRAGVVWLTVSPDGAAFPVWHIWRTVGSGLDPPPPGAAYLVTGPGEQPAPGLGAADRVTVTVPSKDSGGALVTWTASVRQVNPGSTEWAAVIGPLVAGRLNAVLGPGEASPADRWARSGTVFCLTPVG
;
A
#
# COMPACT_ATOMS: atom_id res chain seq x y z
N MET A 1 7.31 59.44 2.80
CA MET A 1 6.45 58.31 3.18
C MET A 1 7.08 57.09 2.52
N SER A 2 7.96 56.43 3.27
CA SER A 2 8.81 55.33 2.79
C SER A 2 7.97 54.07 2.70
N ILE A 3 8.00 53.43 1.53
CA ILE A 3 7.40 52.12 1.30
C ILE A 3 8.37 51.12 1.95
N GLU A 4 7.91 50.46 3.00
CA GLU A 4 8.64 49.35 3.63
C GLU A 4 8.80 48.21 2.59
N ASP A 5 10.03 47.97 2.23
CA ASP A 5 10.51 46.80 1.53
C ASP A 5 10.22 45.57 2.42
N THR A 6 9.11 44.91 2.19
CA THR A 6 8.81 43.61 2.80
C THR A 6 9.84 42.65 2.25
N GLY A 7 10.94 42.49 2.98
CA GLY A 7 12.02 41.57 2.67
C GLY A 7 11.54 40.15 2.43
N ARG A 8 11.25 39.86 1.19
CA ARG A 8 11.10 38.47 0.71
C ARG A 8 12.48 37.83 0.83
N MET A 9 12.65 37.02 1.87
CA MET A 9 13.85 36.19 2.00
C MET A 9 14.06 35.47 0.66
N PRO A 10 15.30 35.47 0.13
CA PRO A 10 15.60 34.79 -1.11
C PRO A 10 15.16 33.31 -0.96
N ASP A 11 14.48 32.76 -1.96
CA ASP A 11 14.10 31.34 -2.03
C ASP A 11 15.37 30.49 -1.87
N GLN A 12 15.70 30.14 -0.65
CA GLN A 12 16.89 29.35 -0.35
C GLN A 12 16.67 27.95 -0.94
N ARG A 13 17.48 27.60 -1.92
CA ARG A 13 17.47 26.26 -2.52
C ARG A 13 18.39 25.36 -1.70
N VAL A 14 17.80 24.39 -0.99
CA VAL A 14 18.54 23.47 -0.13
C VAL A 14 18.68 22.14 -0.87
N PRO A 15 19.91 21.74 -1.24
CA PRO A 15 20.14 20.47 -1.89
C PRO A 15 19.94 19.32 -0.91
N CYS A 16 19.22 18.30 -1.36
CA CYS A 16 18.92 17.08 -0.61
C CYS A 16 19.11 15.85 -1.49
N VAL A 17 19.32 14.72 -0.86
CA VAL A 17 19.36 13.40 -1.51
C VAL A 17 18.34 12.46 -0.89
N GLY A 18 17.85 11.49 -1.68
CA GLY A 18 17.06 10.39 -1.20
C GLY A 18 17.51 9.08 -1.86
N ALA A 19 17.32 7.97 -1.15
CA ALA A 19 17.77 6.65 -1.57
C ALA A 19 16.58 5.76 -1.95
N ILE A 20 16.54 5.30 -3.18
CA ILE A 20 15.63 4.26 -3.66
C ILE A 20 16.35 2.92 -3.56
N ILE A 21 16.02 2.16 -2.52
CA ILE A 21 16.67 0.88 -2.20
C ILE A 21 15.60 -0.21 -2.21
N THR A 22 15.81 -1.23 -3.04
CA THR A 22 14.93 -2.40 -3.09
C THR A 22 15.70 -3.65 -2.70
N ASP A 23 15.05 -4.54 -1.95
CA ASP A 23 15.60 -5.85 -1.62
C ASP A 23 15.34 -6.88 -2.73
N SER A 24 15.83 -8.11 -2.54
CA SER A 24 15.65 -9.23 -3.47
C SER A 24 14.19 -9.67 -3.66
N ALA A 25 13.31 -9.30 -2.73
CA ALA A 25 11.87 -9.54 -2.85
C ALA A 25 11.12 -8.37 -3.52
N GLY A 26 11.83 -7.33 -3.99
CA GLY A 26 11.25 -6.14 -4.60
C GLY A 26 10.55 -5.22 -3.61
N ARG A 27 10.86 -5.32 -2.31
CA ARG A 27 10.33 -4.41 -1.29
C ARG A 27 11.21 -3.16 -1.24
N LEU A 28 10.57 -2.01 -1.07
CA LEU A 28 11.25 -0.72 -0.95
C LEU A 28 11.57 -0.41 0.50
N LEU A 29 12.78 0.08 0.78
CA LEU A 29 13.15 0.58 2.09
C LEU A 29 12.51 1.94 2.32
N LEU A 30 11.76 2.06 3.41
CA LEU A 30 11.20 3.32 3.88
C LEU A 30 11.61 3.55 5.33
N ILE A 31 11.74 4.82 5.69
CA ILE A 31 11.86 5.30 7.07
C ILE A 31 10.60 6.03 7.49
N ARG A 32 10.27 6.00 8.78
CA ARG A 32 9.24 6.85 9.36
C ARG A 32 9.91 8.06 10.00
N ARG A 33 9.58 9.23 9.53
CA ARG A 33 10.19 10.49 9.98
C ARG A 33 9.99 10.69 11.48
N GLY A 34 11.07 10.93 12.21
CA GLY A 34 11.04 11.26 13.63
C GLY A 34 10.68 12.73 13.91
N HIS A 35 10.97 13.64 12.95
CA HIS A 35 10.89 15.08 13.12
C HIS A 35 10.08 15.77 12.02
N GLU A 36 9.61 17.00 12.32
CA GLU A 36 8.97 17.88 11.34
C GLU A 36 9.94 18.32 10.22
N PRO A 37 9.44 18.61 9.02
CA PRO A 37 8.05 18.53 8.57
C PRO A 37 7.60 17.08 8.33
N GLU A 38 6.30 16.86 8.47
CA GLU A 38 5.65 15.55 8.21
C GLU A 38 6.12 14.42 9.16
N ALA A 39 6.37 14.73 10.44
CA ALA A 39 6.68 13.74 11.46
C ALA A 39 5.65 12.59 11.48
N GLY A 40 6.12 11.35 11.67
CA GLY A 40 5.30 10.15 11.68
C GLY A 40 4.91 9.60 10.29
N ARG A 41 5.19 10.31 9.21
CA ARG A 41 4.97 9.83 7.84
C ARG A 41 6.16 9.03 7.32
N TRP A 42 5.88 8.17 6.36
CA TRP A 42 6.90 7.34 5.72
C TRP A 42 7.50 8.04 4.50
N SER A 43 8.82 7.98 4.40
CA SER A 43 9.62 8.60 3.35
C SER A 43 10.71 7.65 2.85
N LEU A 44 11.33 7.99 1.73
CA LEU A 44 12.64 7.42 1.39
C LEU A 44 13.66 7.83 2.44
N PRO A 45 14.67 6.99 2.74
CA PRO A 45 15.86 7.41 3.49
C PRO A 45 16.56 8.54 2.76
N GLY A 46 17.03 9.54 3.50
CA GLY A 46 17.75 10.67 2.92
C GLY A 46 17.55 11.98 3.65
N GLY A 47 18.36 12.96 3.33
CA GLY A 47 18.36 14.25 3.98
C GLY A 47 19.13 15.32 3.22
N ARG A 48 19.61 16.33 3.94
CA ARG A 48 20.33 17.48 3.37
C ARG A 48 21.76 17.11 3.07
N ILE A 49 22.29 17.71 1.99
CA ILE A 49 23.71 17.63 1.67
C ILE A 49 24.45 18.63 2.57
N GLU A 50 25.45 18.19 3.28
CA GLU A 50 26.29 19.04 4.10
C GLU A 50 27.34 19.80 3.25
N PRO A 51 27.84 20.95 3.74
CA PRO A 51 28.86 21.68 3.03
C PRO A 51 30.11 20.85 2.72
N GLY A 52 30.43 20.73 1.45
CA GLY A 52 31.60 19.96 0.99
C GLY A 52 31.30 18.47 0.65
N GLU A 53 30.11 17.97 0.94
CA GLU A 53 29.72 16.63 0.52
C GLU A 53 29.31 16.60 -0.96
N SER A 54 29.61 15.48 -1.62
CA SER A 54 28.93 15.11 -2.86
C SER A 54 27.57 14.47 -2.54
N ASP A 55 26.69 14.37 -3.55
CA ASP A 55 25.41 13.68 -3.43
C ASP A 55 25.58 12.25 -2.92
N GLU A 56 26.60 11.55 -3.44
CA GLU A 56 26.88 10.15 -3.10
C GLU A 56 27.36 10.02 -1.64
N GLN A 57 28.17 10.95 -1.17
CA GLN A 57 28.65 10.97 0.22
C GLN A 57 27.47 11.22 1.19
N ALA A 58 26.66 12.24 0.89
CA ALA A 58 25.46 12.54 1.67
C ALA A 58 24.50 11.33 1.68
N LEU A 59 24.26 10.66 0.53
CA LEU A 59 23.38 9.50 0.45
C LEU A 59 23.87 8.36 1.34
N VAL A 60 25.16 8.04 1.29
CA VAL A 60 25.75 6.95 2.11
C VAL A 60 25.65 7.28 3.59
N ARG A 61 25.93 8.53 3.99
CA ARG A 61 25.82 9.00 5.37
C ARG A 61 24.39 8.90 5.88
N GLU A 62 23.43 9.50 5.18
CA GLU A 62 22.02 9.54 5.56
C GLU A 62 21.41 8.13 5.69
N VAL A 63 21.63 7.26 4.69
CA VAL A 63 21.13 5.89 4.76
C VAL A 63 21.71 5.16 5.97
N ARG A 64 22.98 5.36 6.28
CA ARG A 64 23.61 4.72 7.43
C ARG A 64 23.04 5.26 8.76
N GLU A 65 22.86 6.58 8.87
CA GLU A 65 22.34 7.24 10.06
C GLU A 65 20.88 6.86 10.34
N GLU A 66 20.04 6.81 9.31
CA GLU A 66 18.61 6.53 9.46
C GLU A 66 18.27 5.04 9.52
N THR A 67 19.11 4.15 8.96
CA THR A 67 18.74 2.73 8.76
C THR A 67 19.77 1.72 9.22
N GLY A 68 20.99 2.14 9.62
CA GLY A 68 22.09 1.25 9.94
C GLY A 68 22.71 0.51 8.75
N LEU A 69 22.14 0.64 7.56
CA LEU A 69 22.61 -0.03 6.37
C LEU A 69 23.77 0.70 5.70
N ARG A 70 24.64 -0.06 5.06
CA ARG A 70 25.69 0.45 4.18
C ARG A 70 25.31 0.19 2.74
N VAL A 71 25.39 1.23 1.91
CA VAL A 71 24.94 1.19 0.51
C VAL A 71 26.01 1.67 -0.45
N THR A 72 25.91 1.23 -1.68
CA THR A 72 26.60 1.82 -2.83
C THR A 72 25.58 2.62 -3.64
N PRO A 73 25.80 3.94 -3.82
CA PRO A 73 24.99 4.76 -4.70
C PRO A 73 25.08 4.29 -6.16
N GLY A 74 23.99 4.41 -6.86
CA GLY A 74 23.88 4.09 -8.29
C GLY A 74 23.41 5.30 -9.10
N ARG A 75 22.62 5.06 -10.14
CA ARG A 75 22.15 6.12 -11.03
C ARG A 75 21.14 7.05 -10.36
N LEU A 76 21.15 8.33 -10.76
CA LEU A 76 20.04 9.24 -10.48
C LEU A 76 18.75 8.68 -11.12
N VAL A 77 17.69 8.57 -10.32
CA VAL A 77 16.37 8.11 -10.77
C VAL A 77 15.50 9.30 -11.16
N GLY A 78 15.53 10.36 -10.34
CA GLY A 78 14.80 11.57 -10.61
C GLY A 78 15.10 12.68 -9.59
N ALA A 79 14.50 13.83 -9.80
CA ALA A 79 14.60 14.96 -8.89
C ALA A 79 13.23 15.63 -8.71
N VAL A 80 12.97 16.13 -7.49
CA VAL A 80 11.76 16.88 -7.17
C VAL A 80 12.11 18.13 -6.38
N GLU A 81 11.30 19.15 -6.55
CA GLU A 81 11.36 20.37 -5.76
C GLU A 81 10.19 20.40 -4.79
N ARG A 82 10.47 20.67 -3.52
CA ARG A 82 9.45 20.77 -2.48
C ARG A 82 9.54 22.09 -1.75
N PRO A 83 8.47 22.88 -1.74
CA PRO A 83 8.40 24.07 -0.89
C PRO A 83 8.53 23.68 0.59
N TRP A 84 9.25 24.49 1.35
CA TRP A 84 9.29 24.41 2.81
C TRP A 84 9.35 25.82 3.39
N PRO A 85 9.11 26.06 4.69
CA PRO A 85 9.05 27.42 5.23
C PRO A 85 10.31 28.28 5.03
N GLY A 86 11.46 27.68 4.77
CA GLY A 86 12.74 28.37 4.52
C GLY A 86 13.14 28.48 3.04
N GLY A 87 12.29 28.05 2.09
CA GLY A 87 12.62 28.07 0.65
C GLY A 87 12.16 26.86 -0.12
N VAL A 88 13.05 26.22 -0.88
CA VAL A 88 12.78 25.04 -1.70
C VAL A 88 13.81 23.96 -1.44
N LEU A 89 13.37 22.78 -1.04
CA LEU A 89 14.19 21.57 -1.04
C LEU A 89 14.32 21.04 -2.47
N VAL A 90 15.54 20.85 -2.93
CA VAL A 90 15.86 20.23 -4.22
C VAL A 90 16.35 18.82 -3.94
N ILE A 91 15.46 17.84 -4.04
CA ILE A 91 15.74 16.46 -3.65
C ILE A 91 16.11 15.67 -4.91
N ARG A 92 17.29 15.07 -4.91
CA ARG A 92 17.75 14.15 -5.95
C ARG A 92 17.74 12.74 -5.41
N ASP A 93 16.91 11.86 -6.01
CA ASP A 93 16.73 10.50 -5.58
C ASP A 93 17.54 9.54 -6.45
N TYR A 94 18.39 8.77 -5.79
CA TYR A 94 19.32 7.83 -6.42
C TYR A 94 18.91 6.40 -6.12
N ALA A 95 19.02 5.52 -7.12
CA ALA A 95 19.02 4.10 -6.85
C ALA A 95 20.26 3.75 -6.00
N ALA A 96 20.09 2.88 -5.00
CA ALA A 96 21.21 2.44 -4.20
C ALA A 96 21.07 0.94 -3.87
N GLN A 97 22.21 0.27 -3.68
CA GLN A 97 22.28 -1.15 -3.37
C GLN A 97 22.89 -1.37 -1.98
N VAL A 98 22.23 -2.20 -1.17
CA VAL A 98 22.77 -2.61 0.13
C VAL A 98 23.99 -3.50 -0.05
N ILE A 99 25.09 -3.15 0.62
CA ILE A 99 26.34 -3.90 0.64
C ILE A 99 26.68 -4.44 2.03
N GLY A 100 25.85 -4.16 3.04
CA GLY A 100 26.01 -4.66 4.41
C GLY A 100 25.27 -3.81 5.44
N GLY A 101 25.46 -4.15 6.71
CA GLY A 101 24.73 -3.53 7.82
C GLY A 101 23.52 -4.36 8.24
N GLU A 102 22.90 -3.96 9.34
CA GLU A 102 21.67 -4.53 9.86
C GLU A 102 20.61 -3.44 9.91
N LEU A 103 19.40 -3.72 9.43
CA LEU A 103 18.33 -2.73 9.39
C LEU A 103 17.87 -2.41 10.82
N ALA A 104 18.11 -1.18 11.24
CA ALA A 104 17.65 -0.61 12.49
C ALA A 104 17.35 0.86 12.30
N ALA A 105 16.26 1.35 12.86
CA ALA A 105 15.97 2.79 12.86
C ALA A 105 17.04 3.52 13.66
N GLY A 106 17.62 4.57 13.08
CA GLY A 106 18.59 5.45 13.74
C GLY A 106 17.92 6.64 14.43
N ASP A 107 18.72 7.57 14.89
CA ASP A 107 18.27 8.65 15.80
C ASP A 107 17.23 9.59 15.15
N ASP A 108 17.30 9.81 13.85
CA ASP A 108 16.39 10.71 13.10
C ASP A 108 15.17 9.97 12.50
N ALA A 109 15.17 8.65 12.54
CA ALA A 109 14.07 7.82 12.04
C ALA A 109 13.32 7.16 13.21
N ALA A 110 12.01 7.41 13.31
CA ALA A 110 11.19 6.75 14.33
C ALA A 110 10.96 5.26 14.04
N ASP A 111 11.19 4.81 12.80
CA ASP A 111 11.06 3.41 12.35
C ASP A 111 11.73 3.26 10.96
N ALA A 112 12.22 2.06 10.63
CA ALA A 112 12.75 1.74 9.31
C ALA A 112 12.33 0.33 8.91
N ARG A 113 11.77 0.14 7.71
CA ARG A 113 11.31 -1.19 7.28
C ARG A 113 11.29 -1.38 5.77
N TRP A 114 11.34 -2.63 5.36
CA TRP A 114 11.08 -3.06 3.99
C TRP A 114 9.58 -3.11 3.74
N VAL A 115 9.09 -2.37 2.75
CA VAL A 115 7.67 -2.26 2.42
C VAL A 115 7.43 -2.82 1.03
N SER A 116 6.52 -3.79 0.94
CA SER A 116 6.08 -4.28 -0.37
C SER A 116 5.31 -3.18 -1.12
N LEU A 117 5.48 -3.10 -2.44
CA LEU A 117 4.79 -2.08 -3.26
C LEU A 117 3.26 -2.06 -3.07
N PRO A 118 2.57 -3.21 -2.95
CA PRO A 118 1.16 -3.24 -2.58
C PRO A 118 0.88 -2.67 -1.18
N GLY A 119 1.84 -2.71 -0.27
CA GLY A 119 1.72 -2.20 1.10
C GLY A 119 1.68 -0.67 1.23
N PHE A 120 2.05 0.08 0.16
CA PHE A 120 2.00 1.54 0.17
C PHE A 120 0.60 2.10 0.48
N GLY A 121 -0.46 1.42 0.05
CA GLY A 121 -1.84 1.88 0.25
C GLY A 121 -2.26 1.98 1.71
N GLY A 122 -1.55 1.33 2.63
CA GLY A 122 -1.81 1.35 4.08
C GLY A 122 -0.94 2.31 4.88
N LEU A 123 0.07 2.93 4.25
CA LEU A 123 1.01 3.81 4.93
C LEU A 123 0.66 5.29 4.74
N ALA A 124 0.84 6.07 5.80
CA ALA A 124 0.82 7.53 5.71
C ALA A 124 2.16 7.99 5.10
N LEU A 125 2.24 8.03 3.79
CA LEU A 125 3.43 8.51 3.06
C LEU A 125 3.55 10.03 3.14
N THR A 126 4.78 10.55 3.03
CA THR A 126 5.00 11.99 2.82
C THR A 126 4.31 12.46 1.53
N THR A 127 3.87 13.71 1.54
CA THR A 127 3.08 14.29 0.44
C THR A 127 3.78 14.14 -0.91
N GLY A 128 3.08 13.56 -1.89
CA GLY A 128 3.56 13.37 -3.27
C GLY A 128 4.60 12.26 -3.45
N LEU A 129 5.05 11.53 -2.42
CA LEU A 129 6.02 10.44 -2.57
C LEU A 129 5.47 9.31 -3.45
N LYS A 130 4.21 8.96 -3.25
CA LYS A 130 3.54 7.89 -4.02
C LYS A 130 3.53 8.22 -5.52
N GLU A 131 3.12 9.43 -5.85
CA GLU A 131 3.03 9.94 -7.24
C GLU A 131 4.39 9.93 -7.94
N VAL A 132 5.42 10.36 -7.21
CA VAL A 132 6.79 10.41 -7.71
C VAL A 132 7.34 9.01 -7.98
N LEU A 133 7.15 8.07 -7.04
CA LEU A 133 7.60 6.69 -7.22
C LEU A 133 6.90 5.99 -8.39
N TYR A 134 5.62 6.29 -8.65
CA TYR A 134 4.93 5.81 -9.84
C TYR A 134 5.44 6.47 -11.12
N ALA A 135 5.67 7.79 -11.10
CA ALA A 135 6.19 8.51 -12.27
C ALA A 135 7.58 8.01 -12.69
N TRP A 136 8.39 7.61 -11.73
CA TRP A 136 9.74 7.08 -11.99
C TRP A 136 9.76 5.56 -12.27
N GLY A 137 8.60 4.89 -12.22
CA GLY A 137 8.51 3.45 -12.44
C GLY A 137 9.12 2.60 -11.33
N VAL A 138 9.38 3.19 -10.16
CA VAL A 138 9.89 2.49 -8.96
C VAL A 138 8.76 1.69 -8.32
N ALA A 139 7.62 2.33 -8.13
CA ALA A 139 6.38 1.66 -7.79
C ALA A 139 5.61 1.37 -9.07
N GLY A 140 5.15 0.15 -9.24
CA GLY A 140 4.23 -0.16 -10.34
C GLY A 140 3.01 0.75 -10.26
N ARG A 141 2.45 1.18 -11.40
CA ARG A 141 1.18 1.90 -11.42
C ARG A 141 0.12 1.04 -10.72
N SER A 142 -0.73 1.66 -9.90
CA SER A 142 -1.94 0.97 -9.44
C SER A 142 -2.64 0.39 -10.68
N PRO A 143 -3.01 -0.89 -10.66
CA PRO A 143 -3.66 -1.48 -11.83
C PRO A 143 -4.91 -0.69 -12.19
N ALA A 144 -5.16 -0.50 -13.50
CA ALA A 144 -6.37 0.16 -13.94
C ALA A 144 -7.60 -0.55 -13.33
N PRO A 145 -8.61 0.19 -12.86
CA PRO A 145 -9.81 -0.40 -12.22
C PRO A 145 -10.47 -1.50 -13.06
N ALA A 146 -10.48 -1.33 -14.38
CA ALA A 146 -11.01 -2.34 -15.30
C ALA A 146 -10.17 -3.64 -15.27
N LEU A 147 -8.85 -3.54 -15.18
CA LEU A 147 -7.97 -4.71 -15.09
C LEU A 147 -8.16 -5.43 -13.75
N VAL A 148 -8.26 -4.68 -12.64
CA VAL A 148 -8.57 -5.24 -11.31
C VAL A 148 -9.89 -6.01 -11.37
N ALA A 149 -10.95 -5.39 -11.90
CA ALA A 149 -12.26 -6.01 -12.02
C ALA A 149 -12.23 -7.29 -12.85
N GLU A 150 -11.67 -7.26 -14.06
CA GLU A 150 -11.60 -8.41 -14.95
C GLU A 150 -10.74 -9.55 -14.40
N ALA A 151 -9.57 -9.24 -13.86
CA ALA A 151 -8.69 -10.25 -13.28
C ALA A 151 -9.34 -10.91 -12.06
N THR A 152 -9.87 -10.12 -11.12
CA THR A 152 -10.50 -10.64 -9.90
C THR A 152 -11.78 -11.42 -10.21
N LYS A 153 -12.63 -10.94 -11.12
CA LYS A 153 -13.85 -11.62 -11.55
C LYS A 153 -13.57 -13.02 -12.15
N ARG A 154 -12.46 -13.18 -12.88
CA ARG A 154 -12.08 -14.44 -13.51
C ARG A 154 -11.32 -15.39 -12.60
N ALA A 155 -10.83 -14.91 -11.47
CA ALA A 155 -10.14 -15.73 -10.50
C ALA A 155 -11.15 -16.44 -9.58
N GLY A 156 -11.02 -17.74 -9.41
CA GLY A 156 -11.81 -18.49 -8.42
C GLY A 156 -11.32 -18.26 -7.00
N VAL A 157 -10.04 -17.93 -6.86
CA VAL A 157 -9.35 -17.69 -5.58
C VAL A 157 -8.42 -16.49 -5.73
N VAL A 158 -8.37 -15.66 -4.71
CA VAL A 158 -7.36 -14.60 -4.55
C VAL A 158 -6.60 -14.82 -3.26
N TRP A 159 -5.42 -14.21 -3.16
CA TRP A 159 -4.61 -14.25 -1.94
C TRP A 159 -4.75 -12.93 -1.21
N LEU A 160 -5.01 -12.99 0.09
CA LEU A 160 -5.09 -11.82 0.96
C LEU A 160 -3.85 -11.73 1.85
N THR A 161 -3.28 -10.53 1.94
CA THR A 161 -2.26 -10.17 2.92
C THR A 161 -2.82 -9.05 3.77
N VAL A 162 -3.04 -9.33 5.06
CA VAL A 162 -3.69 -8.38 6.00
C VAL A 162 -2.70 -7.38 6.56
N SER A 163 -1.49 -7.80 6.87
CA SER A 163 -0.41 -6.90 7.31
C SER A 163 0.77 -7.00 6.34
N PRO A 164 1.58 -5.95 6.18
CA PRO A 164 2.72 -5.94 5.25
C PRO A 164 3.68 -7.12 5.44
N ASP A 165 3.88 -7.55 6.68
CA ASP A 165 4.76 -8.66 7.05
C ASP A 165 3.99 -9.98 7.28
N GLY A 166 2.68 -9.98 7.01
CA GLY A 166 1.81 -11.13 7.20
C GLY A 166 1.92 -12.15 6.07
N ALA A 167 1.73 -13.42 6.40
CA ALA A 167 1.61 -14.45 5.39
C ALA A 167 0.35 -14.23 4.55
N ALA A 168 0.48 -14.40 3.23
CA ALA A 168 -0.66 -14.42 2.34
C ALA A 168 -1.45 -15.73 2.49
N PHE A 169 -2.77 -15.65 2.47
CA PHE A 169 -3.65 -16.82 2.52
C PHE A 169 -4.71 -16.77 1.42
N PRO A 170 -5.11 -17.93 0.85
CA PRO A 170 -6.07 -17.98 -0.24
C PRO A 170 -7.48 -17.84 0.26
N VAL A 171 -8.32 -17.12 -0.49
CA VAL A 171 -9.76 -17.04 -0.24
C VAL A 171 -10.54 -17.15 -1.55
N TRP A 172 -11.63 -17.91 -1.54
CA TRP A 172 -12.61 -17.85 -2.60
C TRP A 172 -13.49 -16.62 -2.42
N HIS A 173 -14.00 -16.08 -3.51
CA HIS A 173 -14.78 -14.84 -3.53
C HIS A 173 -15.71 -14.81 -4.74
N ILE A 174 -16.62 -13.85 -4.75
CA ILE A 174 -17.33 -13.42 -5.95
C ILE A 174 -17.00 -11.95 -6.21
N TRP A 175 -17.03 -11.56 -7.48
CA TRP A 175 -16.93 -10.14 -7.87
C TRP A 175 -18.30 -9.60 -8.25
N ARG A 176 -18.71 -8.48 -7.66
CA ARG A 176 -19.99 -7.83 -7.96
C ARG A 176 -19.86 -6.31 -8.04
N THR A 177 -20.63 -5.74 -8.96
CA THR A 177 -20.94 -4.31 -8.96
C THR A 177 -22.28 -4.16 -8.26
N VAL A 178 -22.29 -3.66 -7.05
CA VAL A 178 -23.52 -3.36 -6.31
C VAL A 178 -23.74 -1.86 -6.44
N GLY A 179 -24.95 -1.46 -6.84
CA GLY A 179 -25.30 -0.06 -7.02
C GLY A 179 -25.09 0.72 -5.71
N SER A 180 -24.14 1.65 -5.73
CA SER A 180 -23.81 2.49 -4.58
C SER A 180 -24.64 3.78 -4.53
N GLY A 181 -25.46 4.04 -5.54
CA GLY A 181 -26.11 5.34 -5.75
C GLY A 181 -25.14 6.48 -6.11
N LEU A 182 -23.86 6.16 -6.31
CA LEU A 182 -22.83 7.11 -6.75
C LEU A 182 -22.75 7.13 -8.28
N ASP A 183 -22.48 8.30 -8.84
CA ASP A 183 -22.22 8.48 -10.27
C ASP A 183 -20.81 9.08 -10.45
N PRO A 184 -19.86 8.35 -11.09
CA PRO A 184 -19.99 6.99 -11.62
C PRO A 184 -20.05 5.92 -10.51
N PRO A 185 -20.69 4.76 -10.76
CA PRO A 185 -20.71 3.66 -9.81
C PRO A 185 -19.29 3.13 -9.59
N PRO A 186 -18.95 2.66 -8.38
CA PRO A 186 -17.64 2.06 -8.13
C PRO A 186 -17.41 0.85 -9.04
N PRO A 187 -16.16 0.55 -9.39
CA PRO A 187 -15.81 -0.49 -10.36
C PRO A 187 -16.19 -1.92 -9.94
N GLY A 188 -16.87 -2.08 -8.82
CA GLY A 188 -17.23 -3.35 -8.20
C GLY A 188 -16.36 -3.67 -6.98
N ALA A 189 -16.73 -4.76 -6.31
CA ALA A 189 -16.03 -5.24 -5.12
C ALA A 189 -15.97 -6.78 -5.11
N ALA A 190 -14.97 -7.32 -4.41
CA ALA A 190 -14.91 -8.74 -4.10
C ALA A 190 -15.67 -9.00 -2.79
N TYR A 191 -16.53 -10.00 -2.78
CA TYR A 191 -17.26 -10.43 -1.60
C TYR A 191 -16.82 -11.84 -1.22
N LEU A 192 -16.57 -12.05 0.06
CA LEU A 192 -16.20 -13.34 0.62
C LEU A 192 -16.91 -13.56 1.96
N VAL A 193 -16.99 -14.81 2.38
CA VAL A 193 -17.58 -15.18 3.66
C VAL A 193 -16.58 -15.97 4.49
N THR A 194 -16.60 -15.71 5.80
CA THR A 194 -15.81 -16.41 6.83
C THR A 194 -16.72 -16.88 7.96
N GLY A 195 -16.25 -17.77 8.79
CA GLY A 195 -17.00 -18.28 9.93
C GLY A 195 -16.96 -19.80 10.06
N PRO A 196 -17.78 -20.38 10.94
CA PRO A 196 -17.81 -21.83 11.13
C PRO A 196 -18.13 -22.59 9.83
N GLY A 197 -17.24 -23.53 9.46
CA GLY A 197 -17.36 -24.29 8.22
C GLY A 197 -17.04 -23.52 6.94
N GLU A 198 -16.53 -22.29 7.06
CA GLU A 198 -16.07 -21.47 5.95
C GLU A 198 -14.54 -21.33 5.95
N GLN A 199 -14.01 -20.67 4.92
CA GLN A 199 -12.58 -20.37 4.82
C GLN A 199 -12.12 -19.45 5.97
N PRO A 200 -10.94 -19.68 6.56
CA PRO A 200 -10.37 -18.77 7.52
C PRO A 200 -9.87 -17.51 6.82
N ALA A 201 -10.01 -16.36 7.49
CA ALA A 201 -9.41 -15.10 7.07
C ALA A 201 -8.85 -14.36 8.30
N PRO A 202 -7.69 -14.82 8.81
CA PRO A 202 -7.13 -14.31 10.05
C PRO A 202 -6.83 -12.82 9.94
N GLY A 203 -7.28 -12.05 10.95
CA GLY A 203 -7.06 -10.62 11.05
C GLY A 203 -7.96 -9.74 10.16
N LEU A 204 -8.69 -10.32 9.20
CA LEU A 204 -9.49 -9.54 8.24
C LEU A 204 -10.56 -8.67 8.93
N GLY A 205 -11.17 -9.16 10.00
CA GLY A 205 -12.22 -8.43 10.73
C GLY A 205 -11.75 -7.18 11.47
N ALA A 206 -10.45 -7.06 11.73
CA ALA A 206 -9.83 -5.91 12.39
C ALA A 206 -9.06 -4.99 11.41
N ALA A 207 -9.00 -5.36 10.13
CA ALA A 207 -8.26 -4.62 9.13
C ALA A 207 -9.15 -3.60 8.41
N ASP A 208 -8.66 -2.36 8.28
CA ASP A 208 -9.28 -1.35 7.41
C ASP A 208 -8.92 -1.56 5.94
N ARG A 209 -7.75 -2.13 5.69
CA ARG A 209 -7.20 -2.37 4.36
C ARG A 209 -6.47 -3.69 4.28
N VAL A 210 -6.49 -4.29 3.09
CA VAL A 210 -5.73 -5.51 2.78
C VAL A 210 -5.16 -5.44 1.37
N THR A 211 -4.08 -6.18 1.14
CA THR A 211 -3.57 -6.43 -0.20
C THR A 211 -4.23 -7.67 -0.78
N VAL A 212 -4.76 -7.53 -1.98
CA VAL A 212 -5.37 -8.61 -2.76
C VAL A 212 -4.47 -8.95 -3.93
N THR A 213 -4.01 -10.18 -4.01
CA THR A 213 -3.21 -10.69 -5.12
C THR A 213 -4.00 -11.71 -5.91
N VAL A 214 -4.20 -11.44 -7.19
CA VAL A 214 -4.80 -12.36 -8.16
C VAL A 214 -3.67 -13.19 -8.77
N PRO A 215 -3.67 -14.53 -8.60
CA PRO A 215 -2.60 -15.36 -9.14
C PRO A 215 -2.69 -15.47 -10.66
N SER A 216 -1.52 -15.57 -11.31
CA SER A 216 -1.43 -15.97 -12.71
C SER A 216 -1.58 -17.49 -12.82
N LYS A 217 -2.38 -17.94 -13.77
CA LYS A 217 -2.55 -19.39 -14.06
C LYS A 217 -1.33 -20.00 -14.75
N ASP A 218 -0.60 -19.19 -15.50
CA ASP A 218 0.45 -19.67 -16.41
C ASP A 218 1.86 -19.59 -15.81
N SER A 219 2.11 -18.63 -14.91
CA SER A 219 3.46 -18.35 -14.40
C SER A 219 3.66 -18.61 -12.92
N GLY A 220 2.59 -18.96 -12.18
CA GLY A 220 2.64 -19.14 -10.71
C GLY A 220 2.90 -17.83 -9.93
N GLY A 221 3.07 -16.71 -10.63
CA GLY A 221 3.26 -15.39 -10.04
C GLY A 221 1.95 -14.61 -9.86
N ALA A 222 2.07 -13.33 -9.51
CA ALA A 222 0.93 -12.41 -9.43
C ALA A 222 0.56 -11.88 -10.83
N LEU A 223 -0.71 -12.04 -11.21
CA LEU A 223 -1.26 -11.39 -12.41
C LEU A 223 -1.56 -9.92 -12.14
N VAL A 224 -2.24 -9.66 -11.02
CA VAL A 224 -2.61 -8.31 -10.57
C VAL A 224 -2.56 -8.29 -9.05
N THR A 225 -2.03 -7.22 -8.49
CA THR A 225 -2.08 -6.94 -7.05
C THR A 225 -2.70 -5.57 -6.84
N TRP A 226 -3.63 -5.46 -5.90
CA TRP A 226 -4.34 -4.22 -5.60
C TRP A 226 -4.67 -4.11 -4.11
N THR A 227 -4.85 -2.88 -3.64
CA THR A 227 -5.25 -2.61 -2.25
C THR A 227 -6.77 -2.51 -2.16
N ALA A 228 -7.35 -3.17 -1.17
CA ALA A 228 -8.77 -3.10 -0.86
C ALA A 228 -9.02 -2.38 0.47
N SER A 229 -10.07 -1.57 0.54
CA SER A 229 -10.73 -1.26 1.81
C SER A 229 -11.58 -2.44 2.24
N VAL A 230 -11.59 -2.73 3.53
CA VAL A 230 -12.33 -3.84 4.12
C VAL A 230 -13.57 -3.33 4.83
N ARG A 231 -14.70 -3.93 4.58
CA ARG A 231 -15.95 -3.62 5.27
C ARG A 231 -16.78 -4.89 5.47
N GLN A 232 -17.43 -5.00 6.62
CA GLN A 232 -18.41 -6.05 6.86
C GLN A 232 -19.76 -5.68 6.25
N VAL A 233 -20.44 -6.66 5.70
CA VAL A 233 -21.80 -6.52 5.14
C VAL A 233 -22.79 -7.01 6.17
N ASN A 234 -23.65 -6.12 6.65
CA ASN A 234 -24.62 -6.45 7.69
C ASN A 234 -25.75 -7.32 7.14
N PRO A 235 -26.10 -8.43 7.82
CA PRO A 235 -27.28 -9.22 7.49
C PRO A 235 -28.54 -8.32 7.51
N GLY A 236 -29.43 -8.54 6.54
CA GLY A 236 -30.66 -7.74 6.39
C GLY A 236 -30.50 -6.40 5.65
N SER A 237 -29.27 -5.98 5.31
CA SER A 237 -29.05 -4.80 4.46
C SER A 237 -29.43 -5.07 3.00
N THR A 238 -29.67 -4.00 2.25
CA THR A 238 -29.91 -4.10 0.78
C THR A 238 -28.74 -4.74 0.06
N GLU A 239 -27.50 -4.41 0.51
CA GLU A 239 -26.29 -5.00 -0.04
C GLU A 239 -26.21 -6.51 0.27
N TRP A 240 -26.55 -6.91 1.49
CA TRP A 240 -26.64 -8.34 1.84
C TRP A 240 -27.60 -9.08 0.91
N ALA A 241 -28.80 -8.55 0.71
CA ALA A 241 -29.81 -9.15 -0.18
C ALA A 241 -29.30 -9.29 -1.62
N ALA A 242 -28.49 -8.34 -2.09
CA ALA A 242 -27.93 -8.36 -3.44
C ALA A 242 -26.79 -9.38 -3.63
N VAL A 243 -26.01 -9.69 -2.58
CA VAL A 243 -24.80 -10.51 -2.70
C VAL A 243 -24.96 -11.93 -2.16
N ILE A 244 -25.93 -12.19 -1.26
CA ILE A 244 -26.04 -13.47 -0.57
C ILE A 244 -26.36 -14.62 -1.51
N GLY A 245 -27.31 -14.47 -2.41
CA GLY A 245 -27.66 -15.49 -3.41
C GLY A 245 -26.49 -15.86 -4.32
N PRO A 246 -25.81 -14.86 -4.94
CA PRO A 246 -24.58 -15.09 -5.68
C PRO A 246 -23.45 -15.74 -4.88
N LEU A 247 -23.26 -15.38 -3.59
CA LEU A 247 -22.27 -16.05 -2.72
C LEU A 247 -22.60 -17.52 -2.52
N VAL A 248 -23.86 -17.84 -2.25
CA VAL A 248 -24.31 -19.25 -2.12
C VAL A 248 -24.10 -20.02 -3.43
N ALA A 249 -24.44 -19.42 -4.56
CA ALA A 249 -24.26 -20.05 -5.88
C ALA A 249 -22.79 -20.22 -6.28
N GLY A 250 -21.92 -19.31 -5.87
CA GLY A 250 -20.47 -19.34 -6.17
C GLY A 250 -19.70 -20.31 -5.28
N ARG A 251 -20.28 -20.77 -4.18
CA ARG A 251 -19.61 -21.65 -3.26
C ARG A 251 -19.69 -23.11 -3.72
N LEU A 252 -18.56 -23.67 -4.12
CA LEU A 252 -18.42 -25.10 -4.39
C LEU A 252 -18.43 -25.87 -3.05
N ASN A 253 -19.25 -26.90 -2.92
CA ASN A 253 -19.32 -27.80 -1.76
C ASN A 253 -19.85 -27.17 -0.45
N ALA A 254 -20.93 -26.40 -0.50
CA ALA A 254 -21.63 -25.97 0.71
C ALA A 254 -22.23 -27.21 1.42
N VAL A 255 -21.57 -27.66 2.48
CA VAL A 255 -22.12 -28.71 3.36
C VAL A 255 -23.09 -28.04 4.32
N LEU A 256 -24.35 -28.42 4.28
CA LEU A 256 -25.34 -28.01 5.28
C LEU A 256 -25.16 -28.84 6.55
N GLY A 257 -25.11 -28.18 7.69
CA GLY A 257 -25.14 -28.83 9.00
C GLY A 257 -26.54 -29.40 9.31
N PRO A 258 -26.65 -30.28 10.31
CA PRO A 258 -27.95 -30.76 10.78
C PRO A 258 -28.88 -29.63 11.20
N GLY A 259 -30.06 -29.53 10.58
CA GLY A 259 -31.05 -28.49 10.89
C GLY A 259 -30.83 -27.13 10.24
N GLU A 260 -29.87 -26.99 9.32
CA GLU A 260 -29.66 -25.78 8.55
C GLU A 260 -30.54 -25.75 7.29
N ALA A 261 -31.32 -24.66 7.14
CA ALA A 261 -32.21 -24.49 5.98
C ALA A 261 -31.44 -24.04 4.73
N SER A 262 -30.40 -23.21 4.91
CA SER A 262 -29.54 -22.76 3.81
C SER A 262 -28.18 -22.26 4.33
N PRO A 263 -27.14 -22.18 3.46
CA PRO A 263 -25.88 -21.50 3.81
C PRO A 263 -26.10 -20.02 4.18
N ALA A 264 -27.05 -19.35 3.54
CA ALA A 264 -27.39 -17.96 3.81
C ALA A 264 -27.86 -17.75 5.27
N ASP A 265 -28.70 -18.66 5.79
CA ASP A 265 -29.18 -18.60 7.17
C ASP A 265 -28.06 -18.82 8.18
N ARG A 266 -27.14 -19.74 7.89
CA ARG A 266 -25.94 -19.95 8.71
C ARG A 266 -25.06 -18.71 8.73
N TRP A 267 -24.77 -18.13 7.57
CA TRP A 267 -23.94 -16.94 7.47
C TRP A 267 -24.55 -15.72 8.16
N ALA A 268 -25.87 -15.58 8.12
CA ALA A 268 -26.57 -14.53 8.85
C ALA A 268 -26.47 -14.67 10.38
N ARG A 269 -26.39 -15.91 10.90
CA ARG A 269 -26.32 -16.17 12.33
C ARG A 269 -24.90 -16.21 12.90
N SER A 270 -23.96 -16.78 12.18
CA SER A 270 -22.62 -17.12 12.70
C SER A 270 -21.47 -16.89 11.71
N GLY A 271 -21.75 -16.42 10.50
CA GLY A 271 -20.75 -16.05 9.52
C GLY A 271 -20.54 -14.54 9.47
N THR A 272 -19.50 -14.13 8.76
CA THR A 272 -19.26 -12.73 8.42
C THR A 272 -19.01 -12.61 6.93
N VAL A 273 -19.78 -11.77 6.26
CA VAL A 273 -19.55 -11.41 4.85
C VAL A 273 -18.72 -10.12 4.81
N PHE A 274 -17.63 -10.17 4.07
CA PHE A 274 -16.77 -9.02 3.82
C PHE A 274 -16.93 -8.51 2.39
N CYS A 275 -16.87 -7.19 2.26
CA CYS A 275 -16.76 -6.44 1.02
C CYS A 275 -15.36 -5.85 0.92
N LEU A 276 -14.63 -6.18 -0.13
CA LEU A 276 -13.30 -5.67 -0.46
C LEU A 276 -13.41 -4.76 -1.67
N THR A 277 -13.35 -3.44 -1.45
CA THR A 277 -13.46 -2.44 -2.52
C THR A 277 -12.08 -1.92 -2.90
N PRO A 278 -11.71 -1.92 -4.21
CA PRO A 278 -10.45 -1.34 -4.65
C PRO A 278 -10.31 0.11 -4.21
N VAL A 279 -9.13 0.44 -3.65
CA VAL A 279 -8.75 1.82 -3.31
C VAL A 279 -7.62 2.25 -4.24
N GLY A 280 -7.79 3.45 -4.85
CA GLY A 280 -6.84 4.03 -5.79
C GLY A 280 -5.57 4.56 -5.12
#